data_39aa618428e9b59b6d6fbbcbf3bd50b2
#
_entry.id   39aa618428e9b59b6d6fbbcbf3bd50b2
#
_cell.length_a   1.000
_cell.length_b   1.000
_cell.length_c   1.000
_cell.angle_alpha   90.00
_cell.angle_beta   90.00
_cell.angle_gamma   90.00
#
_symmetry.space_group_name_H-M   'P 1'
#
loop_
_entity.id
_entity.type
_entity.pdbx_description
1 polymer ?
#
loop_
_entity_poly.entity_id
_entity_poly.type
_entity_poly.pdbx_seq_one_letter_code
_entity_poly.pdbx_strand_id
1 'polypeptide(L)'
;MQRVNVGHKALADYNSLIGRALAEEIRALAEPLKGRRMLHLSATAFGGGVAEIQYTLIPLMIDAGIDAEWRVIQGQEEFYDVTKTIHNALQGDERGLTDGQRAIFDGYNKLNADSLADADEWDVIVVHDPQPAAIPEFVQTTRPRWVWRCHIDLSTPNPDVLDFLAPRLRAYDACIFHMPTYVPHGAGLNEAVIWPPAIDPLAPKNMALAPDDAAYIVDQFGVDVSRPLMLQVSRFDPWKDPLGVIDAYREVKRVHPGMQLALVGSMAHDDPEGWEYWNRTQDYCNEDPDIFMFSNLNNVGAVEVNAFQVQAAVCIQKSIREGFGLTVSEALWKSRPTIGGRVGGIVAQISDGETGYLVNSPEECAKRTLDILADPGATRDMTRRAKEHVRRKFLMPRLLRDWLALMHRMAGETTVELEVVAGD
;
A
#
# COMPACT_ATOMS: atom_id res chain seq x y z
N MET A 1 -21.73 -11.71 1.77
CA MET A 1 -20.25 -11.51 1.93
C MET A 1 -19.54 -12.85 1.90
N GLN A 2 -18.30 -12.87 1.40
CA GLN A 2 -17.50 -14.08 1.30
C GLN A 2 -16.32 -14.02 2.28
N ARG A 3 -16.17 -15.06 3.12
CA ARG A 3 -15.01 -15.21 4.01
C ARG A 3 -13.77 -15.57 3.19
N VAL A 4 -12.65 -14.92 3.50
CA VAL A 4 -11.35 -15.17 2.87
C VAL A 4 -10.54 -16.13 3.73
N ASN A 5 -9.95 -17.14 3.08
CA ASN A 5 -8.99 -18.02 3.74
C ASN A 5 -7.59 -17.39 3.69
N VAL A 6 -7.05 -17.01 4.84
CA VAL A 6 -5.79 -16.26 4.95
C VAL A 6 -4.55 -17.12 5.28
N GLY A 7 -4.72 -18.41 5.49
CA GLY A 7 -3.60 -19.29 5.89
C GLY A 7 -3.14 -19.04 7.33
N HIS A 8 -1.87 -19.32 7.60
CA HIS A 8 -1.26 -19.23 8.94
C HIS A 8 0.07 -18.45 8.89
N LYS A 9 0.33 -17.62 9.90
CA LYS A 9 1.61 -16.94 10.17
C LYS A 9 1.82 -16.89 11.68
N ALA A 10 3.07 -16.96 12.13
CA ALA A 10 3.42 -16.87 13.53
C ALA A 10 4.28 -15.61 13.81
N LEU A 11 3.93 -14.84 14.82
CA LEU A 11 4.72 -13.68 15.26
C LEU A 11 6.17 -14.09 15.61
N ALA A 12 6.34 -15.32 16.10
CA ALA A 12 7.66 -15.87 16.45
C ALA A 12 8.65 -15.86 15.28
N ASP A 13 8.17 -16.03 14.02
CA ASP A 13 9.00 -16.04 12.82
C ASP A 13 9.65 -14.68 12.56
N TYR A 14 9.07 -13.61 13.08
CA TYR A 14 9.55 -12.23 12.93
C TYR A 14 10.54 -11.79 14.01
N ASN A 15 10.74 -12.57 15.09
CA ASN A 15 11.54 -12.15 16.25
C ASN A 15 12.95 -11.67 15.90
N SER A 16 13.63 -12.34 14.96
CA SER A 16 14.98 -11.96 14.51
C SER A 16 15.02 -10.64 13.73
N LEU A 17 13.89 -10.23 13.16
CA LEU A 17 13.76 -9.06 12.30
C LEU A 17 13.38 -7.81 13.10
N ILE A 18 12.48 -7.94 14.10
CA ILE A 18 11.89 -6.81 14.81
C ILE A 18 12.57 -6.48 16.13
N GLY A 19 13.36 -7.41 16.66
CA GLY A 19 14.01 -7.27 17.95
C GLY A 19 13.08 -7.62 19.13
N ARG A 20 13.72 -7.88 20.27
CA ARG A 20 13.03 -8.41 21.47
C ARG A 20 11.99 -7.44 22.04
N ALA A 21 12.31 -6.16 22.10
CA ALA A 21 11.44 -5.16 22.72
C ALA A 21 10.06 -5.07 22.06
N LEU A 22 10.01 -4.96 20.72
CA LEU A 22 8.74 -4.92 20.00
C LEU A 22 7.96 -6.24 20.10
N ALA A 23 8.66 -7.39 20.10
CA ALA A 23 8.01 -8.69 20.25
C ALA A 23 7.38 -8.85 21.65
N GLU A 24 8.03 -8.37 22.71
CA GLU A 24 7.52 -8.36 24.09
C GLU A 24 6.34 -7.39 24.23
N GLU A 25 6.42 -6.20 23.65
CA GLU A 25 5.33 -5.20 23.62
C GLU A 25 4.07 -5.78 22.98
N ILE A 26 4.20 -6.39 21.79
CA ILE A 26 3.06 -7.02 21.09
C ILE A 26 2.41 -8.10 21.95
N ARG A 27 3.20 -8.98 22.59
CA ARG A 27 2.66 -10.03 23.47
C ARG A 27 1.93 -9.44 24.68
N ALA A 28 2.49 -8.40 25.29
CA ALA A 28 1.88 -7.72 26.42
C ALA A 28 0.54 -7.05 26.06
N LEU A 29 0.47 -6.44 24.87
CA LEU A 29 -0.77 -5.86 24.35
C LEU A 29 -1.80 -6.95 23.97
N ALA A 30 -1.36 -8.07 23.41
CA ALA A 30 -2.26 -9.13 22.98
C ALA A 30 -2.91 -9.90 24.13
N GLU A 31 -2.19 -10.09 25.24
CA GLU A 31 -2.63 -10.96 26.36
C GLU A 31 -4.03 -10.62 26.89
N PRO A 32 -4.38 -9.37 27.25
CA PRO A 32 -5.70 -9.02 27.72
C PRO A 32 -6.78 -8.99 26.63
N LEU A 33 -6.39 -9.01 25.35
CA LEU A 33 -7.30 -8.98 24.21
C LEU A 33 -7.63 -10.38 23.67
N LYS A 34 -7.07 -11.45 24.24
CA LYS A 34 -7.34 -12.83 23.78
C LYS A 34 -8.84 -13.14 23.75
N GLY A 35 -9.28 -13.70 22.63
CA GLY A 35 -10.69 -14.04 22.40
C GLY A 35 -11.57 -12.85 21.99
N ARG A 36 -11.04 -11.64 21.93
CA ARG A 36 -11.76 -10.52 21.31
C ARG A 36 -11.93 -10.78 19.82
N ARG A 37 -13.07 -10.37 19.28
CA ARG A 37 -13.46 -10.63 17.90
C ARG A 37 -13.32 -9.39 17.02
N MET A 38 -12.60 -9.52 15.92
CA MET A 38 -12.40 -8.42 14.96
C MET A 38 -12.70 -8.88 13.53
N LEU A 39 -13.60 -8.16 12.87
CA LEU A 39 -13.97 -8.42 11.48
C LEU A 39 -13.39 -7.33 10.58
N HIS A 40 -12.74 -7.72 9.49
CA HIS A 40 -12.29 -6.83 8.42
C HIS A 40 -13.17 -7.00 7.18
N LEU A 41 -13.67 -5.90 6.63
CA LEU A 41 -14.50 -5.84 5.42
C LEU A 41 -13.76 -5.06 4.34
N SER A 42 -13.58 -5.65 3.16
CA SER A 42 -12.97 -5.00 2.00
C SER A 42 -13.70 -5.32 0.70
N ALA A 43 -13.38 -4.59 -0.37
CA ALA A 43 -14.01 -4.78 -1.67
C ALA A 43 -13.50 -6.01 -2.42
N THR A 44 -12.25 -6.42 -2.21
CA THR A 44 -11.62 -7.54 -2.92
C THR A 44 -10.60 -8.26 -2.05
N ALA A 45 -10.39 -9.56 -2.33
CA ALA A 45 -9.31 -10.36 -1.76
C ALA A 45 -8.08 -10.46 -2.69
N PHE A 46 -8.12 -9.83 -3.85
CA PHE A 46 -7.08 -9.98 -4.88
C PHE A 46 -6.58 -8.62 -5.35
N GLY A 47 -5.29 -8.59 -5.68
CA GLY A 47 -4.64 -7.40 -6.23
C GLY A 47 -4.48 -6.25 -5.23
N GLY A 48 -3.40 -5.51 -5.37
CA GLY A 48 -3.13 -4.31 -4.60
C GLY A 48 -2.66 -4.51 -3.16
N GLY A 49 -2.20 -3.41 -2.57
CA GLY A 49 -1.58 -3.41 -1.25
C GLY A 49 -2.51 -3.78 -0.10
N VAL A 50 -3.82 -3.48 -0.20
CA VAL A 50 -4.79 -3.79 0.86
C VAL A 50 -4.92 -5.29 1.07
N ALA A 51 -5.07 -6.07 -0.01
CA ALA A 51 -5.14 -7.52 0.06
C ALA A 51 -3.82 -8.12 0.59
N GLU A 52 -2.66 -7.64 0.10
CA GLU A 52 -1.34 -8.07 0.60
C GLU A 52 -1.20 -7.86 2.13
N ILE A 53 -1.67 -6.71 2.64
CA ILE A 53 -1.67 -6.41 4.07
C ILE A 53 -2.56 -7.40 4.82
N GLN A 54 -3.78 -7.64 4.38
CA GLN A 54 -4.74 -8.51 5.07
C GLN A 54 -4.28 -9.97 5.11
N TYR A 55 -3.70 -10.49 4.04
CA TYR A 55 -3.13 -11.85 4.01
C TYR A 55 -2.01 -12.09 5.03
N THR A 56 -1.44 -11.02 5.58
CA THR A 56 -0.43 -11.12 6.65
C THR A 56 -0.97 -10.69 8.00
N LEU A 57 -1.72 -9.60 8.05
CA LEU A 57 -2.21 -9.01 9.31
C LEU A 57 -3.20 -9.95 10.02
N ILE A 58 -4.18 -10.49 9.28
CA ILE A 58 -5.21 -11.35 9.88
C ILE A 58 -4.62 -12.61 10.52
N PRO A 59 -3.74 -13.40 9.83
CA PRO A 59 -3.08 -14.52 10.49
C PRO A 59 -2.25 -14.13 11.72
N LEU A 60 -1.57 -12.98 11.69
CA LEU A 60 -0.82 -12.51 12.85
C LEU A 60 -1.71 -12.08 14.01
N MET A 61 -2.89 -11.52 13.75
CA MET A 61 -3.91 -11.26 14.78
C MET A 61 -4.39 -12.56 15.42
N ILE A 62 -4.64 -13.58 14.59
CA ILE A 62 -5.07 -14.91 15.07
C ILE A 62 -3.96 -15.54 15.93
N ASP A 63 -2.70 -15.50 15.52
CA ASP A 63 -1.56 -15.99 16.29
C ASP A 63 -1.39 -15.22 17.63
N ALA A 64 -1.73 -13.93 17.64
CA ALA A 64 -1.76 -13.11 18.87
C ALA A 64 -2.94 -13.42 19.78
N GLY A 65 -3.88 -14.27 19.37
CA GLY A 65 -5.04 -14.69 20.17
C GLY A 65 -6.33 -13.91 19.92
N ILE A 66 -6.37 -13.04 18.91
CA ILE A 66 -7.56 -12.33 18.46
C ILE A 66 -8.37 -13.25 17.53
N ASP A 67 -9.68 -13.36 17.75
CA ASP A 67 -10.58 -14.03 16.79
C ASP A 67 -10.84 -13.10 15.62
N ALA A 68 -9.90 -13.07 14.65
CA ALA A 68 -9.92 -12.17 13.52
C ALA A 68 -10.44 -12.87 12.25
N GLU A 69 -11.30 -12.18 11.49
CA GLU A 69 -11.85 -12.67 10.23
C GLU A 69 -11.79 -11.57 9.15
N TRP A 70 -11.62 -12.00 7.91
CA TRP A 70 -11.69 -11.12 6.76
C TRP A 70 -12.79 -11.58 5.80
N ARG A 71 -13.67 -10.65 5.44
CA ARG A 71 -14.74 -10.86 4.45
C ARG A 71 -14.65 -9.84 3.32
N VAL A 72 -15.01 -10.30 2.14
CA VAL A 72 -15.18 -9.47 0.95
C VAL A 72 -16.66 -9.22 0.71
N ILE A 73 -16.99 -7.96 0.43
CA ILE A 73 -18.34 -7.53 0.09
C ILE A 73 -18.78 -8.11 -1.26
N GLN A 74 -20.10 -8.11 -1.49
CA GLN A 74 -20.69 -8.46 -2.79
C GLN A 74 -20.93 -7.19 -3.58
N GLY A 75 -20.61 -7.23 -4.88
CA GLY A 75 -20.86 -6.18 -5.84
C GLY A 75 -20.93 -6.77 -7.24
N GLN A 76 -21.63 -6.09 -8.15
CA GLN A 76 -21.60 -6.35 -9.58
C GLN A 76 -20.83 -5.23 -10.28
N GLU A 77 -20.61 -5.36 -11.57
CA GLU A 77 -19.83 -4.42 -12.39
C GLU A 77 -20.29 -2.97 -12.18
N GLU A 78 -21.59 -2.70 -12.24
CA GLU A 78 -22.17 -1.37 -12.01
C GLU A 78 -21.77 -0.74 -10.67
N PHE A 79 -21.68 -1.54 -9.60
CA PHE A 79 -21.23 -1.06 -8.29
C PHE A 79 -19.75 -0.71 -8.30
N TYR A 80 -18.93 -1.56 -8.91
CA TYR A 80 -17.50 -1.31 -8.98
C TYR A 80 -17.16 -0.12 -9.88
N ASP A 81 -17.90 0.13 -10.94
CA ASP A 81 -17.79 1.35 -11.75
C ASP A 81 -18.07 2.61 -10.95
N VAL A 82 -19.15 2.59 -10.16
CA VAL A 82 -19.50 3.71 -9.25
C VAL A 82 -18.41 3.90 -8.20
N THR A 83 -17.96 2.83 -7.57
CA THR A 83 -16.93 2.95 -6.51
C THR A 83 -15.55 3.32 -7.06
N LYS A 84 -15.23 2.96 -8.30
CA LYS A 84 -14.04 3.44 -9.02
C LYS A 84 -14.13 4.96 -9.25
N THR A 85 -15.33 5.46 -9.63
CA THR A 85 -15.57 6.92 -9.74
C THR A 85 -15.37 7.61 -8.40
N ILE A 86 -15.93 7.08 -7.30
CA ILE A 86 -15.73 7.62 -5.94
C ILE A 86 -14.23 7.62 -5.58
N HIS A 87 -13.56 6.51 -5.78
CA HIS A 87 -12.14 6.35 -5.48
C HIS A 87 -11.27 7.39 -6.23
N ASN A 88 -11.51 7.59 -7.52
CA ASN A 88 -10.78 8.54 -8.33
C ASN A 88 -11.10 10.00 -7.93
N ALA A 89 -12.37 10.30 -7.68
CA ALA A 89 -12.80 11.64 -7.24
C ALA A 89 -12.25 12.00 -5.86
N LEU A 90 -12.21 11.06 -4.92
CA LEU A 90 -11.55 11.27 -3.62
C LEU A 90 -10.04 11.52 -3.75
N GLN A 91 -9.45 11.11 -4.85
CA GLN A 91 -8.06 11.42 -5.20
C GLN A 91 -7.92 12.61 -6.16
N GLY A 92 -8.99 13.40 -6.38
CA GLY A 92 -8.97 14.68 -7.10
C GLY A 92 -9.42 14.62 -8.55
N ASP A 93 -10.08 13.56 -9.00
CA ASP A 93 -10.84 13.59 -10.27
C ASP A 93 -12.01 14.57 -10.13
N GLU A 94 -12.25 15.38 -11.14
CA GLU A 94 -13.28 16.44 -11.13
C GLU A 94 -14.70 15.89 -11.29
N ARG A 95 -14.86 14.60 -11.65
CA ARG A 95 -16.16 13.96 -11.85
C ARG A 95 -16.90 13.80 -10.53
N GLY A 96 -18.11 14.33 -10.46
CA GLY A 96 -19.05 14.12 -9.36
C GLY A 96 -19.89 12.85 -9.55
N LEU A 97 -20.81 12.61 -8.62
CA LEU A 97 -21.75 11.48 -8.65
C LEU A 97 -23.15 11.94 -9.06
N THR A 98 -23.76 11.21 -9.99
CA THR A 98 -25.19 11.33 -10.29
C THR A 98 -26.04 10.72 -9.19
N ASP A 99 -27.33 11.08 -9.10
CA ASP A 99 -28.28 10.49 -8.15
C ASP A 99 -28.43 8.98 -8.35
N GLY A 100 -28.38 8.50 -9.61
CA GLY A 100 -28.39 7.08 -9.92
C GLY A 100 -27.18 6.34 -9.36
N GLN A 101 -25.99 6.91 -9.48
CA GLN A 101 -24.77 6.33 -8.92
C GLN A 101 -24.80 6.30 -7.39
N ARG A 102 -25.31 7.37 -6.74
CA ARG A 102 -25.52 7.40 -5.28
C ARG A 102 -26.48 6.29 -4.83
N ALA A 103 -27.60 6.09 -5.56
CA ALA A 103 -28.56 5.03 -5.26
C ALA A 103 -27.96 3.62 -5.42
N ILE A 104 -27.13 3.39 -6.45
CA ILE A 104 -26.40 2.13 -6.63
C ILE A 104 -25.45 1.88 -5.44
N PHE A 105 -24.65 2.88 -5.07
CA PHE A 105 -23.74 2.79 -3.93
C PHE A 105 -24.46 2.42 -2.63
N ASP A 106 -25.55 3.13 -2.30
CA ASP A 106 -26.34 2.87 -1.09
C ASP A 106 -27.05 1.50 -1.15
N GLY A 107 -27.57 1.12 -2.31
CA GLY A 107 -28.23 -0.18 -2.51
C GLY A 107 -27.30 -1.37 -2.24
N TYR A 108 -26.08 -1.35 -2.76
CA TYR A 108 -25.12 -2.42 -2.51
C TYR A 108 -24.55 -2.41 -1.09
N ASN A 109 -24.35 -1.24 -0.50
CA ASN A 109 -23.97 -1.14 0.92
C ASN A 109 -25.05 -1.71 1.84
N LYS A 110 -26.34 -1.42 1.54
CA LYS A 110 -27.48 -2.03 2.26
C LYS A 110 -27.52 -3.55 2.07
N LEU A 111 -27.36 -4.05 0.84
CA LEU A 111 -27.32 -5.50 0.55
C LEU A 111 -26.24 -6.20 1.38
N ASN A 112 -25.07 -5.58 1.50
CA ASN A 112 -23.96 -6.11 2.30
C ASN A 112 -24.25 -6.01 3.81
N ALA A 113 -24.86 -4.93 4.27
CA ALA A 113 -25.31 -4.80 5.66
C ALA A 113 -26.34 -5.89 6.03
N ASP A 114 -27.33 -6.13 5.16
CA ASP A 114 -28.35 -7.19 5.36
C ASP A 114 -27.72 -8.59 5.45
N SER A 115 -26.54 -8.81 4.85
CA SER A 115 -25.79 -10.07 4.95
C SER A 115 -24.88 -10.18 6.20
N LEU A 116 -24.79 -9.13 7.02
CA LEU A 116 -23.98 -9.08 8.26
C LEU A 116 -24.86 -9.38 9.49
N ALA A 117 -25.56 -10.52 9.47
CA ALA A 117 -26.48 -10.92 10.55
C ALA A 117 -25.77 -11.20 11.88
N ASP A 118 -24.45 -11.43 11.86
CA ASP A 118 -23.60 -11.68 13.02
C ASP A 118 -22.87 -10.43 13.54
N ALA A 119 -23.32 -9.23 13.14
CA ALA A 119 -22.68 -7.97 13.55
C ALA A 119 -22.53 -7.83 15.08
N ASP A 120 -23.53 -8.30 15.85
CA ASP A 120 -23.52 -8.28 17.33
C ASP A 120 -22.50 -9.22 17.97
N GLU A 121 -21.91 -10.11 17.20
CA GLU A 121 -20.90 -11.04 17.71
C GLU A 121 -19.48 -10.43 17.71
N TRP A 122 -19.27 -9.32 17.03
CA TRP A 122 -17.97 -8.67 16.87
C TRP A 122 -17.77 -7.57 17.90
N ASP A 123 -16.53 -7.45 18.43
CA ASP A 123 -16.13 -6.33 19.27
C ASP A 123 -15.74 -5.12 18.42
N VAL A 124 -15.06 -5.37 17.30
CA VAL A 124 -14.61 -4.35 16.33
C VAL A 124 -14.91 -4.80 14.90
N ILE A 125 -15.48 -3.91 14.09
CA ILE A 125 -15.63 -4.11 12.65
C ILE A 125 -14.86 -3.02 11.92
N VAL A 126 -13.89 -3.46 11.09
CA VAL A 126 -13.04 -2.59 10.29
C VAL A 126 -13.51 -2.60 8.84
N VAL A 127 -13.77 -1.43 8.31
CA VAL A 127 -14.19 -1.22 6.92
C VAL A 127 -13.05 -0.57 6.15
N HIS A 128 -12.59 -1.22 5.08
CA HIS A 128 -11.47 -0.75 4.27
C HIS A 128 -11.94 -0.01 3.03
N ASP A 129 -11.46 1.21 2.85
CA ASP A 129 -11.70 2.09 1.71
C ASP A 129 -13.15 2.55 1.52
N PRO A 130 -13.45 3.36 0.49
CA PRO A 130 -14.78 3.95 0.34
C PRO A 130 -15.87 2.96 -0.12
N GLN A 131 -15.52 1.81 -0.74
CA GLN A 131 -16.52 0.92 -1.33
C GLN A 131 -17.56 0.44 -0.31
N PRO A 132 -17.17 -0.09 0.88
CA PRO A 132 -18.13 -0.53 1.90
C PRO A 132 -18.45 0.54 2.96
N ALA A 133 -18.10 1.81 2.72
CA ALA A 133 -18.10 2.84 3.76
C ALA A 133 -19.49 3.19 4.33
N ALA A 134 -20.59 2.89 3.63
CA ALA A 134 -21.94 3.14 4.13
C ALA A 134 -22.57 1.95 4.88
N ILE A 135 -21.90 0.80 4.99
CA ILE A 135 -22.45 -0.38 5.68
C ILE A 135 -22.95 -0.07 7.09
N PRO A 136 -22.23 0.69 7.96
CA PRO A 136 -22.71 0.96 9.32
C PRO A 136 -24.06 1.66 9.39
N GLU A 137 -24.44 2.47 8.39
CA GLU A 137 -25.74 3.16 8.35
C GLU A 137 -26.94 2.20 8.27
N PHE A 138 -26.72 1.00 7.73
CA PHE A 138 -27.77 0.01 7.47
C PHE A 138 -27.77 -1.14 8.48
N VAL A 139 -26.75 -1.23 9.34
CA VAL A 139 -26.66 -2.30 10.36
C VAL A 139 -27.37 -1.85 11.65
N GLN A 140 -28.32 -2.67 12.13
CA GLN A 140 -29.13 -2.39 13.32
C GLN A 140 -28.47 -2.94 14.59
N THR A 141 -27.27 -2.45 14.94
CA THR A 141 -26.56 -2.84 16.15
C THR A 141 -25.75 -1.69 16.74
N THR A 142 -25.57 -1.71 18.05
CA THR A 142 -24.72 -0.75 18.78
C THR A 142 -23.55 -1.43 19.48
N ARG A 143 -23.39 -2.75 19.33
CA ARG A 143 -22.35 -3.49 20.05
C ARG A 143 -20.95 -3.30 19.48
N PRO A 144 -20.69 -3.49 18.16
CA PRO A 144 -19.34 -3.35 17.63
C PRO A 144 -18.89 -1.89 17.63
N ARG A 145 -17.59 -1.68 17.83
CA ARG A 145 -16.92 -0.45 17.46
C ARG A 145 -16.62 -0.48 15.98
N TRP A 146 -16.95 0.59 15.28
CA TRP A 146 -16.72 0.72 13.85
C TRP A 146 -15.46 1.51 13.56
N VAL A 147 -14.58 0.96 12.73
CA VAL A 147 -13.34 1.60 12.29
C VAL A 147 -13.34 1.71 10.78
N TRP A 148 -13.09 2.91 10.25
CA TRP A 148 -12.83 3.07 8.84
C TRP A 148 -11.33 3.18 8.58
N ARG A 149 -10.78 2.36 7.65
CA ARG A 149 -9.38 2.42 7.24
C ARG A 149 -9.27 2.92 5.82
N CYS A 150 -8.78 4.16 5.65
CA CYS A 150 -8.49 4.75 4.34
C CYS A 150 -7.10 4.33 3.85
N HIS A 151 -7.03 3.84 2.62
CA HIS A 151 -5.77 3.45 1.98
C HIS A 151 -5.36 4.37 0.81
N ILE A 152 -6.21 5.35 0.46
CA ILE A 152 -6.00 6.27 -0.66
C ILE A 152 -5.58 7.67 -0.21
N ASP A 153 -5.06 8.45 -1.15
CA ASP A 153 -4.70 9.85 -0.94
C ASP A 153 -5.97 10.74 -0.96
N LEU A 154 -6.33 11.30 0.19
CA LEU A 154 -7.42 12.27 0.36
C LEU A 154 -6.93 13.70 0.55
N SER A 155 -5.73 14.05 0.11
CA SER A 155 -5.17 15.39 0.30
C SER A 155 -5.92 16.46 -0.51
N THR A 156 -6.51 16.10 -1.64
CA THR A 156 -7.25 17.02 -2.53
C THR A 156 -8.51 16.35 -3.09
N PRO A 157 -9.47 15.97 -2.24
CA PRO A 157 -10.67 15.27 -2.69
C PRO A 157 -11.60 16.20 -3.46
N ASN A 158 -12.37 15.63 -4.38
CA ASN A 158 -13.50 16.30 -5.00
C ASN A 158 -14.53 16.66 -3.91
N PRO A 159 -14.93 17.94 -3.76
CA PRO A 159 -15.81 18.36 -2.67
C PRO A 159 -17.18 17.69 -2.68
N ASP A 160 -17.81 17.53 -3.85
CA ASP A 160 -19.13 16.91 -3.96
C ASP A 160 -19.14 15.44 -3.53
N VAL A 161 -18.05 14.72 -3.84
CA VAL A 161 -17.91 13.32 -3.45
C VAL A 161 -17.50 13.19 -1.98
N LEU A 162 -16.68 14.09 -1.48
CA LEU A 162 -16.38 14.14 -0.05
C LEU A 162 -17.64 14.49 0.77
N ASP A 163 -18.43 15.47 0.35
CA ASP A 163 -19.69 15.84 1.01
C ASP A 163 -20.71 14.69 0.98
N PHE A 164 -20.68 13.86 -0.05
CA PHE A 164 -21.47 12.62 -0.10
C PHE A 164 -20.98 11.58 0.90
N LEU A 165 -19.65 11.42 1.07
CA LEU A 165 -19.07 10.39 1.93
C LEU A 165 -18.97 10.81 3.41
N ALA A 166 -18.68 12.07 3.71
CA ALA A 166 -18.41 12.58 5.05
C ALA A 166 -19.49 12.23 6.10
N PRO A 167 -20.81 12.35 5.82
CA PRO A 167 -21.84 11.93 6.78
C PRO A 167 -21.70 10.46 7.20
N ARG A 168 -21.32 9.59 6.26
CA ARG A 168 -21.12 8.15 6.49
C ARG A 168 -19.90 7.89 7.36
N LEU A 169 -18.83 8.66 7.18
CA LEU A 169 -17.61 8.55 7.97
C LEU A 169 -17.83 8.96 9.44
N ARG A 170 -18.83 9.79 9.73
CA ARG A 170 -19.22 10.15 11.12
C ARG A 170 -19.85 9.01 11.89
N ALA A 171 -20.30 7.94 11.22
CA ALA A 171 -20.81 6.75 11.85
C ALA A 171 -19.71 5.87 12.48
N TYR A 172 -18.44 6.12 12.13
CA TYR A 172 -17.31 5.36 12.66
C TYR A 172 -16.80 5.94 13.97
N ASP A 173 -16.41 5.08 14.92
CA ASP A 173 -15.76 5.49 16.17
C ASP A 173 -14.37 6.06 15.91
N ALA A 174 -13.63 5.51 14.93
CA ALA A 174 -12.34 6.02 14.47
C ALA A 174 -12.15 5.84 12.98
N CYS A 175 -11.44 6.79 12.36
CA CYS A 175 -11.00 6.74 10.97
C CYS A 175 -9.46 6.75 10.94
N ILE A 176 -8.86 5.81 10.21
CA ILE A 176 -7.41 5.63 10.16
C ILE A 176 -6.89 6.09 8.80
N PHE A 177 -5.86 6.94 8.81
CA PHE A 177 -5.21 7.47 7.63
C PHE A 177 -3.72 7.15 7.62
N HIS A 178 -3.07 7.24 6.45
CA HIS A 178 -1.62 7.02 6.34
C HIS A 178 -0.80 8.21 6.82
N MET A 179 -1.34 9.42 6.68
CA MET A 179 -0.67 10.70 6.94
C MET A 179 -1.67 11.73 7.46
N PRO A 180 -1.22 12.73 8.25
CA PRO A 180 -2.09 13.82 8.69
C PRO A 180 -2.75 14.60 7.53
N THR A 181 -2.02 14.78 6.43
CA THR A 181 -2.51 15.48 5.22
C THR A 181 -3.63 14.76 4.48
N TYR A 182 -3.91 13.49 4.81
CA TYR A 182 -5.01 12.73 4.24
C TYR A 182 -6.30 12.80 5.06
N VAL A 183 -6.25 13.42 6.24
CA VAL A 183 -7.45 13.66 7.04
C VAL A 183 -8.26 14.76 6.36
N PRO A 184 -9.49 14.50 5.90
CA PRO A 184 -10.27 15.49 5.19
C PRO A 184 -10.78 16.56 6.17
N HIS A 185 -10.41 17.81 5.91
CA HIS A 185 -10.86 18.95 6.72
C HIS A 185 -12.39 19.11 6.64
N GLY A 186 -13.00 19.40 7.76
CA GLY A 186 -14.46 19.67 7.84
C GLY A 186 -15.33 18.41 7.71
N ALA A 187 -14.77 17.21 7.64
CA ALA A 187 -15.57 15.97 7.57
C ALA A 187 -16.31 15.66 8.89
N GLY A 188 -15.89 16.26 10.02
CA GLY A 188 -16.51 16.06 11.33
C GLY A 188 -16.33 14.62 11.86
N LEU A 189 -15.14 14.06 11.69
CA LEU A 189 -14.79 12.72 12.16
C LEU A 189 -14.77 12.67 13.69
N ASN A 190 -15.21 11.56 14.28
CA ASN A 190 -15.14 11.37 15.75
C ASN A 190 -13.69 11.29 16.23
N GLU A 191 -12.86 10.48 15.55
CA GLU A 191 -11.44 10.35 15.83
C GLU A 191 -10.68 10.08 14.53
N ALA A 192 -9.58 10.79 14.31
CA ALA A 192 -8.67 10.52 13.20
C ALA A 192 -7.34 10.00 13.74
N VAL A 193 -6.99 8.78 13.38
CA VAL A 193 -5.77 8.09 13.82
C VAL A 193 -4.80 7.99 12.65
N ILE A 194 -3.52 8.24 12.90
CA ILE A 194 -2.50 8.24 11.85
C ILE A 194 -1.53 7.09 12.08
N TRP A 195 -1.48 6.15 11.16
CA TRP A 195 -0.37 5.23 11.00
C TRP A 195 -0.20 4.75 9.55
N PRO A 196 1.04 4.61 9.09
CA PRO A 196 1.33 4.11 7.75
C PRO A 196 1.04 2.61 7.66
N PRO A 197 0.78 2.10 6.44
CA PRO A 197 0.75 0.66 6.19
C PRO A 197 2.13 0.02 6.36
N ALA A 198 2.22 -1.28 6.14
CA ALA A 198 3.43 -2.05 6.35
C ALA A 198 3.60 -3.13 5.28
N ILE A 199 4.83 -3.60 5.11
CA ILE A 199 5.18 -4.75 4.29
C ILE A 199 5.43 -5.98 5.15
N ASP A 200 5.19 -7.16 4.61
CA ASP A 200 5.61 -8.41 5.23
C ASP A 200 7.03 -8.77 4.77
N PRO A 201 8.03 -8.72 5.67
CA PRO A 201 9.42 -9.04 5.33
C PRO A 201 9.63 -10.53 5.01
N LEU A 202 8.68 -11.41 5.35
CA LEU A 202 8.72 -12.86 5.09
C LEU A 202 7.87 -13.29 3.89
N ALA A 203 7.13 -12.36 3.27
CA ALA A 203 6.43 -12.66 2.02
C ALA A 203 7.42 -12.97 0.88
N PRO A 204 7.03 -13.80 -0.10
CA PRO A 204 7.89 -14.13 -1.25
C PRO A 204 8.46 -12.91 -1.96
N LYS A 205 7.70 -11.81 -1.99
CA LYS A 205 8.12 -10.52 -2.56
C LYS A 205 9.25 -9.84 -1.76
N ASN A 206 9.40 -10.11 -0.45
CA ASN A 206 10.28 -9.36 0.46
C ASN A 206 11.28 -10.21 1.26
N MET A 207 11.11 -11.52 1.26
CA MET A 207 12.03 -12.42 1.95
C MET A 207 13.47 -12.28 1.44
N ALA A 208 14.42 -12.63 2.28
CA ALA A 208 15.83 -12.61 1.89
C ALA A 208 16.07 -13.49 0.68
N LEU A 209 16.70 -12.93 -0.34
CA LEU A 209 17.09 -13.60 -1.55
C LEU A 209 18.60 -13.36 -1.78
N ALA A 210 19.37 -14.43 -2.03
CA ALA A 210 20.78 -14.28 -2.29
C ALA A 210 21.03 -13.53 -3.62
N PRO A 211 22.06 -12.69 -3.71
CA PRO A 211 22.33 -11.93 -4.95
C PRO A 211 22.50 -12.82 -6.18
N ASP A 212 23.14 -13.98 -6.05
CA ASP A 212 23.35 -14.92 -7.15
C ASP A 212 22.03 -15.56 -7.62
N ASP A 213 21.12 -15.89 -6.69
CA ASP A 213 19.79 -16.39 -7.03
C ASP A 213 18.95 -15.31 -7.72
N ALA A 214 19.04 -14.09 -7.25
CA ALA A 214 18.36 -12.95 -7.87
C ALA A 214 18.88 -12.70 -9.29
N ALA A 215 20.21 -12.72 -9.48
CA ALA A 215 20.84 -12.57 -10.78
C ALA A 215 20.40 -13.69 -11.73
N TYR A 216 20.40 -14.95 -11.28
CA TYR A 216 19.92 -16.08 -12.08
C TYR A 216 18.48 -15.89 -12.55
N ILE A 217 17.57 -15.47 -11.64
CA ILE A 217 16.17 -15.25 -11.97
C ILE A 217 16.04 -14.12 -13.02
N VAL A 218 16.71 -12.99 -12.81
CA VAL A 218 16.60 -11.81 -13.70
C VAL A 218 17.19 -12.08 -15.09
N ASP A 219 18.26 -12.86 -15.17
CA ASP A 219 18.89 -13.29 -16.45
C ASP A 219 17.91 -14.09 -17.32
N GLN A 220 17.01 -14.90 -16.73
CA GLN A 220 15.99 -15.66 -17.47
C GLN A 220 14.99 -14.74 -18.23
N PHE A 221 14.92 -13.46 -17.89
CA PHE A 221 14.10 -12.46 -18.57
C PHE A 221 14.88 -11.68 -19.63
N GLY A 222 16.15 -12.08 -19.91
CA GLY A 222 16.98 -11.44 -20.95
C GLY A 222 17.64 -10.13 -20.52
N VAL A 223 17.61 -9.79 -19.24
CA VAL A 223 18.31 -8.63 -18.67
C VAL A 223 19.75 -9.03 -18.38
N ASP A 224 20.72 -8.27 -18.89
CA ASP A 224 22.14 -8.51 -18.65
C ASP A 224 22.52 -8.11 -17.21
N VAL A 225 22.65 -9.09 -16.33
CA VAL A 225 22.92 -8.89 -14.89
C VAL A 225 24.30 -8.33 -14.59
N SER A 226 25.21 -8.29 -15.57
CA SER A 226 26.54 -7.66 -15.45
C SER A 226 26.47 -6.13 -15.62
N ARG A 227 25.36 -5.60 -16.11
CA ARG A 227 25.12 -4.18 -16.37
C ARG A 227 24.21 -3.56 -15.32
N PRO A 228 24.35 -2.27 -14.99
CA PRO A 228 23.47 -1.61 -14.03
C PRO A 228 22.03 -1.53 -14.54
N LEU A 229 21.08 -1.77 -13.63
CA LEU A 229 19.64 -1.79 -13.89
C LEU A 229 18.93 -0.70 -13.10
N MET A 230 18.22 0.20 -13.80
CA MET A 230 17.15 1.01 -13.23
C MET A 230 15.86 0.18 -13.19
N LEU A 231 15.11 0.24 -12.12
CA LEU A 231 13.89 -0.55 -11.94
C LEU A 231 12.72 0.30 -11.45
N GLN A 232 11.58 0.21 -12.11
CA GLN A 232 10.29 0.64 -11.56
C GLN A 232 9.38 -0.57 -11.38
N VAL A 233 8.78 -0.72 -10.19
CA VAL A 233 7.75 -1.73 -9.90
C VAL A 233 6.45 -1.01 -9.59
N SER A 234 5.49 -0.99 -10.53
CA SER A 234 4.21 -0.29 -10.35
C SER A 234 3.16 -0.79 -11.35
N ARG A 235 1.89 -0.48 -11.11
CA ARG A 235 0.89 -0.58 -12.18
C ARG A 235 1.24 0.38 -13.33
N PHE A 236 0.77 0.05 -14.53
CA PHE A 236 0.86 0.96 -15.66
C PHE A 236 -0.34 1.92 -15.60
N ASP A 237 -0.12 3.09 -15.04
CA ASP A 237 -1.09 4.17 -14.99
C ASP A 237 -0.36 5.53 -15.02
N PRO A 238 -1.05 6.64 -15.39
CA PRO A 238 -0.43 7.95 -15.53
C PRO A 238 0.19 8.46 -14.22
N TRP A 239 -0.33 8.06 -13.09
CA TRP A 239 0.14 8.57 -11.79
C TRP A 239 1.48 7.95 -11.37
N LYS A 240 1.84 6.78 -11.93
CA LYS A 240 3.15 6.14 -11.71
C LYS A 240 4.24 6.71 -12.60
N ASP A 241 3.86 7.47 -13.61
CA ASP A 241 4.73 8.20 -14.53
C ASP A 241 5.87 7.35 -15.16
N PRO A 242 5.56 6.18 -15.77
CA PRO A 242 6.58 5.37 -16.41
C PRO A 242 7.26 6.10 -17.58
N LEU A 243 6.57 7.03 -18.26
CA LEU A 243 7.14 7.82 -19.34
C LEU A 243 8.24 8.75 -18.83
N GLY A 244 8.01 9.43 -17.70
CA GLY A 244 9.03 10.24 -17.06
C GLY A 244 10.20 9.42 -16.49
N VAL A 245 9.99 8.15 -16.15
CA VAL A 245 11.09 7.23 -15.79
C VAL A 245 11.91 6.87 -17.00
N ILE A 246 11.29 6.64 -18.17
CA ILE A 246 11.99 6.43 -19.45
C ILE A 246 12.82 7.66 -19.83
N ASP A 247 12.29 8.88 -19.64
CA ASP A 247 13.04 10.10 -19.90
C ASP A 247 14.28 10.22 -19.00
N ALA A 248 14.12 9.95 -17.69
CA ALA A 248 15.23 9.91 -16.76
C ALA A 248 16.28 8.85 -17.15
N TYR A 249 15.84 7.66 -17.55
CA TYR A 249 16.73 6.61 -18.06
C TYR A 249 17.51 7.06 -19.30
N ARG A 250 16.86 7.69 -20.26
CA ARG A 250 17.53 8.20 -21.47
C ARG A 250 18.63 9.21 -21.17
N GLU A 251 18.41 10.07 -20.19
CA GLU A 251 19.44 11.00 -19.73
C GLU A 251 20.60 10.27 -19.03
N VAL A 252 20.31 9.29 -18.18
CA VAL A 252 21.34 8.47 -17.55
C VAL A 252 22.14 7.69 -18.59
N LYS A 253 21.48 7.09 -19.58
CA LYS A 253 22.12 6.30 -20.63
C LYS A 253 23.11 7.10 -21.50
N ARG A 254 22.90 8.41 -21.67
CA ARG A 254 23.89 9.29 -22.38
C ARG A 254 25.23 9.33 -21.63
N VAL A 255 25.25 9.20 -20.31
CA VAL A 255 26.46 9.22 -19.47
C VAL A 255 26.95 7.81 -19.17
N HIS A 256 26.04 6.87 -18.98
CA HIS A 256 26.27 5.45 -18.73
C HIS A 256 25.62 4.59 -19.85
N PRO A 257 26.30 4.40 -20.99
CA PRO A 257 25.72 3.67 -22.13
C PRO A 257 25.31 2.22 -21.81
N GLY A 258 25.90 1.63 -20.77
CA GLY A 258 25.55 0.30 -20.30
C GLY A 258 24.29 0.22 -19.41
N MET A 259 23.61 1.35 -19.13
CA MET A 259 22.41 1.35 -18.30
C MET A 259 21.26 0.61 -18.98
N GLN A 260 20.52 -0.17 -18.21
CA GLN A 260 19.27 -0.84 -18.58
C GLN A 260 18.11 -0.31 -17.74
N LEU A 261 16.89 -0.43 -18.26
CA LEU A 261 15.65 -0.09 -17.53
C LEU A 261 14.69 -1.28 -17.57
N ALA A 262 14.16 -1.68 -16.40
CA ALA A 262 13.03 -2.58 -16.33
C ALA A 262 11.81 -1.87 -15.73
N LEU A 263 10.67 -1.95 -16.41
CA LEU A 263 9.36 -1.53 -15.95
C LEU A 263 8.55 -2.80 -15.67
N VAL A 264 8.29 -3.05 -14.40
CA VAL A 264 7.63 -4.27 -13.93
C VAL A 264 6.28 -3.93 -13.31
N GLY A 265 5.21 -4.51 -13.83
CA GLY A 265 3.87 -4.21 -13.34
C GLY A 265 2.97 -5.43 -13.24
N SER A 266 1.77 -5.22 -12.74
CA SER A 266 0.70 -6.21 -12.78
C SER A 266 -0.42 -5.68 -13.65
N MET A 267 -0.87 -6.51 -14.60
CA MET A 267 -1.98 -6.21 -15.51
C MET A 267 -3.20 -7.01 -15.07
N ALA A 268 -4.34 -6.35 -15.01
CA ALA A 268 -5.64 -6.98 -14.82
C ALA A 268 -6.41 -7.00 -16.14
N HIS A 269 -7.14 -8.09 -16.39
CA HIS A 269 -7.91 -8.24 -17.63
C HIS A 269 -9.05 -7.23 -17.75
N ASP A 270 -9.56 -6.76 -16.61
CA ASP A 270 -10.68 -5.85 -16.44
C ASP A 270 -10.25 -4.40 -16.17
N ASP A 271 -8.99 -4.03 -16.44
CA ASP A 271 -8.47 -2.66 -16.33
C ASP A 271 -8.09 -2.07 -17.70
N PRO A 272 -9.07 -1.50 -18.46
CA PRO A 272 -8.81 -0.92 -19.79
C PRO A 272 -7.81 0.23 -19.76
N GLU A 273 -7.80 1.05 -18.68
CA GLU A 273 -6.87 2.17 -18.52
C GLU A 273 -5.42 1.67 -18.38
N GLY A 274 -5.22 0.58 -17.62
CA GLY A 274 -3.92 -0.07 -17.50
C GLY A 274 -3.40 -0.59 -18.83
N TRP A 275 -4.26 -1.18 -19.67
CA TRP A 275 -3.89 -1.65 -21.00
C TRP A 275 -3.57 -0.50 -21.96
N GLU A 276 -4.35 0.57 -21.95
CA GLU A 276 -4.05 1.76 -22.76
C GLU A 276 -2.69 2.35 -22.38
N TYR A 277 -2.42 2.45 -21.05
CA TYR A 277 -1.16 3.03 -20.60
C TYR A 277 0.03 2.10 -20.83
N TRP A 278 -0.16 0.79 -20.77
CA TRP A 278 0.84 -0.20 -21.20
C TRP A 278 1.26 0.01 -22.65
N ASN A 279 0.28 0.05 -23.57
CA ASN A 279 0.55 0.25 -25.00
C ASN A 279 1.27 1.59 -25.24
N ARG A 280 0.79 2.66 -24.61
CA ARG A 280 1.43 3.98 -24.69
C ARG A 280 2.88 3.94 -24.20
N THR A 281 3.15 3.24 -23.11
CA THR A 281 4.50 3.09 -22.57
C THR A 281 5.38 2.28 -23.51
N GLN A 282 4.85 1.22 -24.11
CA GLN A 282 5.56 0.39 -25.09
C GLN A 282 5.95 1.20 -26.34
N ASP A 283 5.02 1.99 -26.88
CA ASP A 283 5.31 2.89 -28.00
C ASP A 283 6.38 3.92 -27.61
N TYR A 284 6.32 4.42 -26.38
CA TYR A 284 7.28 5.40 -25.88
C TYR A 284 8.69 4.81 -25.67
N CYS A 285 8.83 3.50 -25.44
CA CYS A 285 10.15 2.84 -25.40
C CYS A 285 10.92 2.97 -26.71
N ASN A 286 10.23 3.20 -27.85
CA ASN A 286 10.83 3.44 -29.16
C ASN A 286 11.86 2.36 -29.57
N GLU A 287 11.51 1.08 -29.33
CA GLU A 287 12.33 -0.10 -29.66
C GLU A 287 13.76 -0.08 -29.06
N ASP A 288 13.99 0.67 -27.96
CA ASP A 288 15.27 0.64 -27.24
C ASP A 288 15.49 -0.77 -26.65
N PRO A 289 16.51 -1.53 -27.10
CA PRO A 289 16.72 -2.91 -26.66
C PRO A 289 17.12 -3.05 -25.18
N ASP A 290 17.44 -1.96 -24.52
CA ASP A 290 17.81 -1.93 -23.11
C ASP A 290 16.64 -1.50 -22.20
N ILE A 291 15.42 -1.31 -22.76
CA ILE A 291 14.19 -1.09 -21.98
C ILE A 291 13.34 -2.36 -22.02
N PHE A 292 13.07 -2.91 -20.86
CA PHE A 292 12.29 -4.13 -20.66
C PHE A 292 10.95 -3.79 -20.00
N MET A 293 9.87 -4.35 -20.51
CA MET A 293 8.55 -4.27 -19.91
C MET A 293 8.04 -5.65 -19.54
N PHE A 294 7.74 -5.86 -18.26
CA PHE A 294 7.29 -7.14 -17.73
C PHE A 294 6.02 -7.02 -16.91
N SER A 295 5.25 -8.09 -16.92
CA SER A 295 4.05 -8.20 -16.10
C SER A 295 3.80 -9.64 -15.66
N ASN A 296 2.74 -9.84 -14.88
CA ASN A 296 2.22 -11.18 -14.57
C ASN A 296 1.92 -12.03 -15.82
N LEU A 297 1.69 -11.39 -16.97
CA LEU A 297 1.48 -12.10 -18.24
C LEU A 297 2.79 -12.67 -18.82
N ASN A 298 3.93 -12.16 -18.40
CA ASN A 298 5.27 -12.67 -18.73
C ASN A 298 5.82 -13.57 -17.60
N ASN A 299 4.95 -14.12 -16.73
CA ASN A 299 5.30 -14.94 -15.57
C ASN A 299 6.14 -14.21 -14.51
N VAL A 300 6.01 -12.88 -14.40
CA VAL A 300 6.62 -12.12 -13.31
C VAL A 300 5.67 -12.11 -12.13
N GLY A 301 5.98 -12.92 -11.13
CA GLY A 301 5.26 -13.01 -9.85
C GLY A 301 6.04 -12.33 -8.71
N ALA A 302 5.66 -12.67 -7.48
CA ALA A 302 6.23 -12.05 -6.28
C ALA A 302 7.74 -12.31 -6.10
N VAL A 303 8.20 -13.51 -6.44
CA VAL A 303 9.62 -13.91 -6.34
C VAL A 303 10.48 -13.19 -7.39
N GLU A 304 9.95 -13.06 -8.60
CA GLU A 304 10.61 -12.34 -9.69
C GLU A 304 10.70 -10.84 -9.38
N VAL A 305 9.63 -10.22 -8.86
CA VAL A 305 9.67 -8.83 -8.36
C VAL A 305 10.73 -8.67 -7.28
N ASN A 306 10.84 -9.62 -6.34
CA ASN A 306 11.90 -9.63 -5.34
C ASN A 306 13.29 -9.66 -5.97
N ALA A 307 13.50 -10.56 -6.96
CA ALA A 307 14.76 -10.70 -7.66
C ALA A 307 15.14 -9.43 -8.43
N PHE A 308 14.20 -8.83 -9.18
CA PHE A 308 14.40 -7.55 -9.85
C PHE A 308 14.81 -6.45 -8.88
N GLN A 309 14.13 -6.35 -7.73
CA GLN A 309 14.48 -5.34 -6.72
C GLN A 309 15.87 -5.63 -6.11
N VAL A 310 16.23 -6.89 -5.85
CA VAL A 310 17.56 -7.25 -5.33
C VAL A 310 18.66 -6.97 -6.36
N GLN A 311 18.41 -7.14 -7.65
CA GLN A 311 19.37 -6.92 -8.73
C GLN A 311 19.49 -5.43 -9.11
N ALA A 312 18.48 -4.61 -8.86
CA ALA A 312 18.46 -3.21 -9.27
C ALA A 312 19.65 -2.41 -8.68
N ALA A 313 20.33 -1.64 -9.52
CA ALA A 313 21.28 -0.63 -9.09
C ALA A 313 20.54 0.57 -8.44
N VAL A 314 19.35 0.91 -8.97
CA VAL A 314 18.48 1.96 -8.44
C VAL A 314 17.02 1.55 -8.65
N CYS A 315 16.22 1.61 -7.57
CA CYS A 315 14.77 1.48 -7.65
C CYS A 315 14.14 2.87 -7.76
N ILE A 316 13.18 3.02 -8.68
CA ILE A 316 12.52 4.29 -8.96
C ILE A 316 11.02 4.15 -8.73
N GLN A 317 10.45 5.03 -7.94
CA GLN A 317 9.01 5.21 -7.77
C GLN A 317 8.68 6.69 -7.93
N LYS A 318 8.91 7.23 -9.13
CA LYS A 318 8.72 8.63 -9.48
C LYS A 318 7.23 8.94 -9.76
N SER A 319 6.35 8.50 -8.87
CA SER A 319 4.93 8.79 -8.98
C SER A 319 4.69 10.31 -8.92
N ILE A 320 3.67 10.77 -9.66
CA ILE A 320 3.12 12.13 -9.56
C ILE A 320 1.94 12.17 -8.58
N ARG A 321 1.40 11.01 -8.23
CA ARG A 321 0.41 10.79 -7.17
C ARG A 321 0.57 9.39 -6.59
N GLU A 322 0.50 9.28 -5.26
CA GLU A 322 0.69 8.00 -4.58
C GLU A 322 0.01 7.97 -3.21
N GLY A 323 -0.84 6.97 -2.96
CA GLY A 323 -1.44 6.78 -1.64
C GLY A 323 -0.40 6.45 -0.57
N PHE A 324 0.41 5.43 -0.81
CA PHE A 324 1.57 5.10 0.03
C PHE A 324 2.78 4.62 -0.78
N GLY A 325 2.58 3.65 -1.69
CA GLY A 325 3.66 3.08 -2.50
C GLY A 325 4.47 2.04 -1.72
N LEU A 326 3.88 0.88 -1.41
CA LEU A 326 4.55 -0.21 -0.68
C LEU A 326 5.86 -0.63 -1.34
N THR A 327 5.97 -0.53 -2.67
CA THR A 327 7.18 -0.83 -3.45
C THR A 327 8.40 -0.01 -3.02
N VAL A 328 8.20 1.20 -2.48
CA VAL A 328 9.27 2.01 -1.87
C VAL A 328 9.81 1.31 -0.61
N SER A 329 8.94 0.96 0.34
CA SER A 329 9.35 0.22 1.53
C SER A 329 10.00 -1.12 1.18
N GLU A 330 9.52 -1.82 0.15
CA GLU A 330 10.09 -3.08 -0.33
C GLU A 330 11.52 -2.91 -0.84
N ALA A 331 11.80 -1.87 -1.64
CA ALA A 331 13.13 -1.57 -2.14
C ALA A 331 14.09 -1.14 -1.01
N LEU A 332 13.64 -0.24 -0.11
CA LEU A 332 14.39 0.21 1.06
C LEU A 332 14.72 -0.96 2.00
N TRP A 333 13.77 -1.89 2.21
CA TRP A 333 13.97 -3.10 3.01
C TRP A 333 15.08 -4.00 2.47
N LYS A 334 15.20 -4.09 1.14
CA LYS A 334 16.25 -4.83 0.44
C LYS A 334 17.58 -4.08 0.36
N SER A 335 17.69 -2.94 1.04
CA SER A 335 18.87 -2.05 0.98
C SER A 335 19.18 -1.60 -0.45
N ARG A 336 18.14 -1.32 -1.26
CA ARG A 336 18.34 -0.76 -2.58
C ARG A 336 18.27 0.76 -2.56
N PRO A 337 19.16 1.44 -3.29
CA PRO A 337 19.05 2.87 -3.49
C PRO A 337 17.68 3.17 -4.12
N THR A 338 16.93 4.09 -3.54
CA THR A 338 15.56 4.35 -3.96
C THR A 338 15.36 5.84 -4.21
N ILE A 339 14.78 6.16 -5.36
CA ILE A 339 14.36 7.51 -5.76
C ILE A 339 12.84 7.52 -5.85
N GLY A 340 12.20 8.37 -5.08
CA GLY A 340 10.75 8.54 -5.04
C GLY A 340 10.30 9.89 -5.55
N GLY A 341 9.08 10.00 -6.09
CA GLY A 341 8.41 11.27 -6.31
C GLY A 341 8.14 11.96 -4.97
N ARG A 342 8.24 13.29 -4.92
CA ARG A 342 7.95 14.07 -3.71
C ARG A 342 6.44 14.26 -3.53
N VAL A 343 5.72 13.13 -3.42
CA VAL A 343 4.25 13.10 -3.35
C VAL A 343 3.75 12.06 -2.37
N GLY A 344 2.59 12.29 -1.82
CA GLY A 344 1.80 11.35 -1.03
C GLY A 344 2.63 10.59 0.01
N GLY A 345 2.27 9.32 0.23
CA GLY A 345 2.95 8.48 1.22
C GLY A 345 4.42 8.15 0.94
N ILE A 346 4.96 8.49 -0.25
CA ILE A 346 6.40 8.34 -0.54
C ILE A 346 7.23 9.24 0.38
N VAL A 347 6.76 10.46 0.66
CA VAL A 347 7.48 11.40 1.54
C VAL A 347 7.53 10.95 3.00
N ALA A 348 6.63 10.06 3.42
CA ALA A 348 6.68 9.45 4.74
C ALA A 348 7.73 8.32 4.84
N GLN A 349 8.13 7.75 3.70
CA GLN A 349 9.04 6.61 3.62
C GLN A 349 10.48 7.02 3.38
N ILE A 350 10.72 8.13 2.71
CA ILE A 350 12.06 8.61 2.31
C ILE A 350 12.38 9.92 3.02
N SER A 351 13.42 9.90 3.88
CA SER A 351 14.12 11.10 4.32
C SER A 351 15.11 11.50 3.23
N ASP A 352 14.84 12.61 2.55
CA ASP A 352 15.59 13.07 1.38
C ASP A 352 17.09 13.26 1.67
N GLY A 353 17.95 12.57 0.90
CA GLY A 353 19.39 12.53 1.08
C GLY A 353 19.91 11.63 2.23
N GLU A 354 19.03 11.11 3.09
CA GLU A 354 19.41 10.27 4.23
C GLU A 354 19.10 8.78 4.04
N THR A 355 17.89 8.47 3.54
CA THR A 355 17.42 7.11 3.30
C THR A 355 17.09 6.81 1.85
N GLY A 356 17.14 7.81 0.99
CA GLY A 356 16.84 7.79 -0.43
C GLY A 356 16.77 9.21 -0.95
N TYR A 357 16.27 9.40 -2.15
CA TYR A 357 16.09 10.73 -2.73
C TYR A 357 14.63 10.97 -3.11
N LEU A 358 14.17 12.21 -2.93
CA LEU A 358 12.87 12.69 -3.39
C LEU A 358 13.07 13.66 -4.55
N VAL A 359 12.32 13.45 -5.65
CA VAL A 359 12.46 14.22 -6.90
C VAL A 359 11.10 14.72 -7.40
N ASN A 360 11.14 15.80 -8.22
CA ASN A 360 9.95 16.40 -8.81
C ASN A 360 9.92 16.28 -10.35
N SER A 361 11.03 15.86 -10.97
CA SER A 361 11.15 15.79 -12.43
C SER A 361 12.00 14.60 -12.89
N PRO A 362 11.90 14.22 -14.18
CA PRO A 362 12.79 13.24 -14.79
C PRO A 362 14.28 13.63 -14.71
N GLU A 363 14.61 14.91 -14.88
CA GLU A 363 15.98 15.44 -14.85
C GLU A 363 16.59 15.29 -13.43
N GLU A 364 15.80 15.61 -12.38
CA GLU A 364 16.23 15.37 -11.00
C GLU A 364 16.44 13.89 -10.74
N CYS A 365 15.55 13.02 -11.26
CA CYS A 365 15.67 11.56 -11.14
C CYS A 365 16.94 11.06 -11.82
N ALA A 366 17.23 11.51 -13.04
CA ALA A 366 18.46 11.18 -13.75
C ALA A 366 19.70 11.63 -12.99
N LYS A 367 19.71 12.86 -12.50
CA LYS A 367 20.82 13.40 -11.69
C LYS A 367 21.07 12.54 -10.44
N ARG A 368 20.01 12.21 -9.67
CA ARG A 368 20.15 11.39 -8.47
C ARG A 368 20.59 9.96 -8.76
N THR A 369 20.16 9.40 -9.90
CA THR A 369 20.67 8.11 -10.37
C THR A 369 22.17 8.17 -10.62
N LEU A 370 22.66 9.21 -11.32
CA LEU A 370 24.09 9.41 -11.56
C LEU A 370 24.87 9.63 -10.25
N ASP A 371 24.33 10.39 -9.29
CA ASP A 371 24.95 10.59 -7.96
C ASP A 371 25.12 9.24 -7.22
N ILE A 372 24.09 8.36 -7.26
CA ILE A 372 24.11 7.02 -6.64
C ILE A 372 25.20 6.14 -7.28
N LEU A 373 25.32 6.16 -8.60
CA LEU A 373 26.29 5.35 -9.32
C LEU A 373 27.74 5.84 -9.10
N ALA A 374 27.92 7.15 -8.90
CA ALA A 374 29.23 7.77 -8.74
C ALA A 374 29.85 7.52 -7.34
N ASP A 375 29.02 7.33 -6.31
CA ASP A 375 29.51 7.10 -4.92
C ASP A 375 28.86 5.87 -4.27
N PRO A 376 29.39 4.65 -4.55
CA PRO A 376 28.91 3.42 -3.90
C PRO A 376 29.11 3.38 -2.39
N GLY A 377 30.03 4.19 -1.84
CA GLY A 377 30.31 4.28 -0.40
C GLY A 377 29.18 4.97 0.34
N ALA A 378 28.88 6.22 -0.02
CA ALA A 378 27.77 6.98 0.54
C ALA A 378 26.42 6.27 0.31
N THR A 379 26.27 5.63 -0.86
CA THR A 379 25.07 4.85 -1.21
C THR A 379 24.85 3.68 -0.25
N ARG A 380 25.88 2.91 0.11
CA ARG A 380 25.76 1.82 1.10
C ARG A 380 25.33 2.32 2.47
N ASP A 381 25.85 3.45 2.93
CA ASP A 381 25.46 4.02 4.22
C ASP A 381 24.02 4.53 4.21
N MET A 382 23.58 5.14 3.12
CA MET A 382 22.21 5.58 2.92
C MET A 382 21.23 4.37 2.96
N THR A 383 21.50 3.31 2.20
CA THR A 383 20.63 2.14 2.12
C THR A 383 20.59 1.33 3.43
N ARG A 384 21.69 1.33 4.21
CA ARG A 384 21.69 0.74 5.55
C ARG A 384 20.76 1.50 6.51
N ARG A 385 20.79 2.84 6.48
CA ARG A 385 19.84 3.68 7.25
C ARG A 385 18.41 3.47 6.78
N ALA A 386 18.20 3.36 5.46
CA ALA A 386 16.89 3.11 4.86
C ALA A 386 16.27 1.79 5.34
N LYS A 387 17.04 0.69 5.33
CA LYS A 387 16.56 -0.60 5.84
C LYS A 387 16.19 -0.54 7.31
N GLU A 388 17.00 0.14 8.13
CA GLU A 388 16.70 0.31 9.56
C GLU A 388 15.45 1.18 9.79
N HIS A 389 15.24 2.20 8.96
CA HIS A 389 14.04 3.01 8.98
C HIS A 389 12.77 2.17 8.67
N VAL A 390 12.82 1.32 7.62
CA VAL A 390 11.72 0.39 7.30
C VAL A 390 11.51 -0.61 8.43
N ARG A 391 12.58 -1.19 8.99
CA ARG A 391 12.51 -2.14 10.11
C ARG A 391 11.71 -1.60 11.29
N ARG A 392 11.90 -0.31 11.60
CA ARG A 392 11.23 0.34 12.73
C ARG A 392 9.80 0.74 12.45
N LYS A 393 9.51 1.19 11.20
CA LYS A 393 8.27 1.90 10.91
C LYS A 393 7.30 1.17 9.98
N PHE A 394 7.80 0.27 9.10
CA PHE A 394 6.99 -0.22 7.99
C PHE A 394 6.93 -1.76 7.87
N LEU A 395 7.19 -2.49 8.98
CA LEU A 395 7.00 -3.95 9.00
C LEU A 395 5.67 -4.35 9.64
N MET A 396 5.10 -5.48 9.20
CA MET A 396 3.81 -6.00 9.67
C MET A 396 3.69 -6.16 11.18
N PRO A 397 4.71 -6.60 11.94
CA PRO A 397 4.58 -6.66 13.41
C PRO A 397 4.34 -5.29 14.06
N ARG A 398 4.90 -4.19 13.52
CA ARG A 398 4.58 -2.84 13.99
C ARG A 398 3.11 -2.50 13.71
N LEU A 399 2.57 -2.86 12.54
CA LEU A 399 1.17 -2.64 12.21
C LEU A 399 0.24 -3.47 13.11
N LEU A 400 0.60 -4.72 13.42
CA LEU A 400 -0.11 -5.54 14.41
C LEU A 400 -0.16 -4.83 15.78
N ARG A 401 0.98 -4.32 16.25
CA ARG A 401 1.07 -3.55 17.51
C ARG A 401 0.10 -2.37 17.52
N ASP A 402 0.02 -1.61 16.43
CA ASP A 402 -0.86 -0.44 16.34
C ASP A 402 -2.34 -0.84 16.40
N TRP A 403 -2.72 -1.95 15.74
CA TRP A 403 -4.08 -2.49 15.85
C TRP A 403 -4.43 -2.96 17.25
N LEU A 404 -3.53 -3.65 17.95
CA LEU A 404 -3.74 -4.06 19.33
C LEU A 404 -3.89 -2.83 20.26
N ALA A 405 -3.08 -1.80 20.06
CA ALA A 405 -3.17 -0.55 20.81
C ALA A 405 -4.53 0.17 20.57
N LEU A 406 -5.03 0.17 19.32
CA LEU A 406 -6.36 0.72 19.02
C LEU A 406 -7.48 -0.09 19.70
N MET A 407 -7.39 -1.41 19.73
CA MET A 407 -8.38 -2.24 20.41
C MET A 407 -8.45 -1.90 21.92
N HIS A 408 -7.32 -1.71 22.59
CA HIS A 408 -7.29 -1.24 23.98
C HIS A 408 -7.97 0.13 24.15
N ARG A 409 -7.63 1.08 23.26
CA ARG A 409 -8.23 2.41 23.28
C ARG A 409 -9.76 2.35 23.11
N MET A 410 -10.26 1.52 22.20
CA MET A 410 -11.70 1.32 21.99
C MET A 410 -12.41 0.64 23.17
N ALA A 411 -11.68 -0.15 23.95
CA ALA A 411 -12.15 -0.73 25.21
C ALA A 411 -12.13 0.27 26.39
N GLY A 412 -11.67 1.50 26.19
CA GLY A 412 -11.53 2.53 27.22
C GLY A 412 -10.23 2.42 28.05
N GLU A 413 -9.27 1.64 27.58
CA GLU A 413 -7.98 1.42 28.23
C GLU A 413 -6.89 2.21 27.50
N THR A 414 -6.25 3.17 28.16
CA THR A 414 -5.15 3.96 27.56
C THR A 414 -3.82 3.29 27.91
N THR A 415 -3.29 2.47 27.02
CA THR A 415 -2.05 1.70 27.25
C THR A 415 -0.88 2.13 26.38
N VAL A 416 -1.13 2.70 25.22
CA VAL A 416 -0.11 3.07 24.24
C VAL A 416 -0.52 4.36 23.49
N GLU A 417 0.43 5.25 23.31
CA GLU A 417 0.23 6.45 22.47
C GLU A 417 0.08 6.06 20.99
N LEU A 418 -1.04 6.44 20.41
CA LEU A 418 -1.27 6.48 18.98
C LEU A 418 -1.23 7.95 18.53
N GLU A 419 -0.73 8.21 17.34
CA GLU A 419 -0.82 9.54 16.74
C GLU A 419 -2.28 9.82 16.36
N VAL A 420 -2.91 10.72 17.10
CA VAL A 420 -4.31 11.13 16.90
C VAL A 420 -4.33 12.58 16.48
N VAL A 421 -5.00 12.87 15.38
CA VAL A 421 -5.29 14.24 14.94
C VAL A 421 -6.68 14.60 15.46
N ALA A 422 -6.79 15.73 16.16
CA ALA A 422 -8.09 16.24 16.59
C ALA A 422 -8.98 16.46 15.35
N GLY A 423 -10.17 15.86 15.35
CA GLY A 423 -11.18 16.15 14.33
C GLY A 423 -11.65 17.61 14.52
N ASP A 424 -11.57 18.42 13.46
CA ASP A 424 -12.12 19.78 13.42
C ASP A 424 -13.63 19.72 13.21
#